data_325a97d0a3948872dfb65bf30c79319e
#
_entry.id   325a97d0a3948872dfb65bf30c79319e
#
_cell.length_a   1.000
_cell.length_b   1.000
_cell.length_c   1.000
_cell.angle_alpha   90.00
_cell.angle_beta   90.00
_cell.angle_gamma   90.00
#
_symmetry.space_group_name_H-M   'P 1'
#
loop_
_entity.id
_entity.type
_entity.pdbx_description
1 polymer ?
#
loop_
_entity_poly.entity_id
_entity_poly.type
_entity_poly.pdbx_seq_one_letter_code
_entity_poly.pdbx_strand_id
1 'polypeptide(L)'
;MKKFFKRALFVLVVVAACGLGAFLYFLPPFFITAPEEFGKQLADAAPVVTDIADPGERAIAARGRYIVMTAGCIGCHATNGPQGPDLTKYLAGGGLKFQTPHGTFVSRNLTSDKETGLARRTDDEVKRVLRSGTFTDGHVADGTVMPWPVFSNWTEEDRHAVVVYLRHLKPIKHQIPEPVPGNALTIPGAMEQDYAGKDYGVTAAAGTSR
;
A
#
# COMPACT_ATOMS: atom_id res chain seq x y z
N MET A 1 -59.75 1.40 22.00
CA MET A 1 -58.88 2.10 21.03
C MET A 1 -57.63 2.71 21.68
N LYS A 2 -57.69 3.57 22.70
CA LYS A 2 -56.50 4.23 23.30
C LYS A 2 -55.42 3.26 23.84
N LYS A 3 -55.82 2.12 24.48
CA LYS A 3 -54.87 1.12 24.97
C LYS A 3 -54.15 0.35 23.86
N PHE A 4 -54.84 0.06 22.77
CA PHE A 4 -54.24 -0.57 21.61
C PHE A 4 -53.20 0.33 20.95
N PHE A 5 -53.53 1.61 20.77
CA PHE A 5 -52.64 2.58 20.18
C PHE A 5 -51.35 2.81 21.01
N LYS A 6 -51.48 2.86 22.36
CA LYS A 6 -50.34 2.95 23.29
C LYS A 6 -49.41 1.71 23.17
N ARG A 7 -50.00 0.52 23.07
CA ARG A 7 -49.21 -0.73 22.90
C ARG A 7 -48.49 -0.77 21.56
N ALA A 8 -49.17 -0.39 20.48
CA ALA A 8 -48.60 -0.33 19.13
C ALA A 8 -47.45 0.68 19.08
N LEU A 9 -47.61 1.86 19.66
CA LEU A 9 -46.57 2.88 19.74
C LEU A 9 -45.34 2.40 20.54
N PHE A 10 -45.59 1.71 21.68
CA PHE A 10 -44.50 1.16 22.48
C PHE A 10 -43.69 0.12 21.73
N VAL A 11 -44.35 -0.81 20.99
CA VAL A 11 -43.69 -1.82 20.18
C VAL A 11 -42.89 -1.14 19.08
N LEU A 12 -43.43 -0.12 18.42
CA LEU A 12 -42.74 0.61 17.35
C LEU A 12 -41.47 1.31 17.88
N VAL A 13 -41.53 1.92 19.05
CA VAL A 13 -40.36 2.55 19.70
C VAL A 13 -39.30 1.52 20.05
N VAL A 14 -39.70 0.34 20.60
CA VAL A 14 -38.74 -0.73 20.92
C VAL A 14 -38.07 -1.25 19.63
N VAL A 15 -38.82 -1.49 18.58
CA VAL A 15 -38.29 -1.95 17.29
C VAL A 15 -37.32 -0.91 16.71
N ALA A 16 -37.68 0.38 16.76
CA ALA A 16 -36.80 1.45 16.29
C ALA A 16 -35.51 1.54 17.11
N ALA A 17 -35.60 1.42 18.43
CA ALA A 17 -34.44 1.44 19.30
C ALA A 17 -33.51 0.23 19.08
N CYS A 18 -34.07 -0.97 18.91
CA CYS A 18 -33.30 -2.16 18.57
C CYS A 18 -32.65 -2.05 17.18
N GLY A 19 -33.39 -1.53 16.21
CA GLY A 19 -32.86 -1.27 14.86
C GLY A 19 -31.71 -0.26 14.86
N LEU A 20 -31.86 0.83 15.61
CA LEU A 20 -30.79 1.83 15.78
C LEU A 20 -29.58 1.22 16.50
N GLY A 21 -29.81 0.45 17.56
CA GLY A 21 -28.73 -0.23 18.28
C GLY A 21 -27.96 -1.21 17.39
N ALA A 22 -28.67 -2.02 16.60
CA ALA A 22 -28.05 -2.90 15.62
C ALA A 22 -27.29 -2.12 14.54
N PHE A 23 -27.88 -1.03 14.02
CA PHE A 23 -27.23 -0.16 13.05
C PHE A 23 -25.93 0.42 13.60
N LEU A 24 -25.94 0.96 14.81
CA LEU A 24 -24.74 1.52 15.47
C LEU A 24 -23.70 0.44 15.80
N TYR A 25 -24.12 -0.80 16.03
CA TYR A 25 -23.22 -1.91 16.31
C TYR A 25 -22.54 -2.47 15.05
N PHE A 26 -23.25 -2.56 13.94
CA PHE A 26 -22.75 -3.22 12.72
C PHE A 26 -22.15 -2.26 11.69
N LEU A 27 -22.37 -0.95 11.79
CA LEU A 27 -21.85 0.01 10.82
C LEU A 27 -20.59 0.74 11.33
N PRO A 28 -19.49 0.69 10.58
CA PRO A 28 -18.35 1.56 10.87
C PRO A 28 -18.79 3.05 10.82
N PRO A 29 -18.30 3.94 11.66
CA PRO A 29 -17.16 3.83 12.59
C PRO A 29 -17.52 3.42 14.01
N PHE A 30 -18.72 2.89 14.25
CA PHE A 30 -19.24 2.59 15.60
C PHE A 30 -18.76 1.26 16.17
N PHE A 31 -17.89 0.52 15.46
CA PHE A 31 -17.10 -0.53 16.08
C PHE A 31 -16.24 0.11 17.17
N ILE A 32 -16.63 -0.11 18.42
CA ILE A 32 -15.82 0.29 19.56
C ILE A 32 -14.68 -0.73 19.70
N THR A 33 -13.72 -0.64 18.81
CA THR A 33 -12.42 -1.26 19.06
C THR A 33 -11.60 -0.23 19.80
N ALA A 34 -11.09 -0.59 20.96
CA ALA A 34 -10.28 0.32 21.76
C ALA A 34 -9.09 0.80 20.89
N PRO A 35 -8.75 2.10 20.88
CA PRO A 35 -7.63 2.63 20.08
C PRO A 35 -6.32 1.87 20.32
N GLU A 36 -6.14 1.33 21.53
CA GLU A 36 -4.98 0.54 21.92
C GLU A 36 -4.88 -0.79 21.16
N GLU A 37 -6.00 -1.38 20.76
CA GLU A 37 -6.00 -2.64 20.00
C GLU A 37 -5.66 -2.41 18.53
N PHE A 38 -6.08 -1.28 17.93
CA PHE A 38 -5.64 -0.89 16.59
C PHE A 38 -4.13 -0.67 16.55
N GLY A 39 -3.59 0.02 17.54
CA GLY A 39 -2.15 0.25 17.65
C GLY A 39 -1.34 -1.03 17.80
N LYS A 40 -1.86 -2.00 18.58
CA LYS A 40 -1.19 -3.29 18.80
C LYS A 40 -1.12 -4.16 17.55
N GLN A 41 -2.23 -4.31 16.82
CA GLN A 41 -2.27 -5.17 15.63
C GLN A 41 -1.31 -4.69 14.52
N LEU A 42 -1.22 -3.38 14.29
CA LEU A 42 -0.31 -2.82 13.29
C LEU A 42 1.15 -2.80 13.78
N ALA A 43 1.39 -2.51 15.06
CA ALA A 43 2.72 -2.48 15.63
C ALA A 43 3.38 -3.87 15.67
N ASP A 44 2.58 -4.90 15.97
CA ASP A 44 3.06 -6.28 16.06
C ASP A 44 3.30 -6.92 14.69
N ALA A 45 2.69 -6.39 13.62
CA ALA A 45 2.79 -6.95 12.27
C ALA A 45 4.14 -6.68 11.59
N ALA A 46 4.74 -5.50 11.82
CA ALA A 46 6.01 -5.13 11.17
C ALA A 46 7.20 -5.60 12.02
N PRO A 47 8.08 -6.46 11.49
CA PRO A 47 9.24 -6.96 12.22
C PRO A 47 10.10 -5.81 12.74
N VAL A 48 10.57 -5.93 13.98
CA VAL A 48 11.65 -5.07 14.48
C VAL A 48 12.97 -5.65 13.97
N VAL A 49 13.77 -4.82 13.31
CA VAL A 49 15.11 -5.23 12.87
C VAL A 49 16.09 -5.04 14.03
N THR A 50 16.82 -6.10 14.37
CA THR A 50 17.69 -6.16 15.55
C THR A 50 19.15 -6.43 15.21
N ASP A 51 19.49 -6.65 13.95
CA ASP A 51 20.82 -6.99 13.44
C ASP A 51 21.71 -5.77 13.19
N ILE A 52 21.20 -4.55 13.47
CA ILE A 52 21.93 -3.30 13.28
C ILE A 52 22.72 -2.97 14.57
N ALA A 53 24.03 -2.99 14.49
CA ALA A 53 24.92 -2.70 15.62
C ALA A 53 24.98 -1.19 15.94
N ASP A 54 25.04 -0.34 14.90
CA ASP A 54 25.12 1.10 15.07
C ASP A 54 23.79 1.68 15.58
N PRO A 55 23.82 2.44 16.72
CA PRO A 55 22.61 3.04 17.27
C PRO A 55 21.94 4.07 16.34
N GLY A 56 22.75 4.82 15.57
CA GLY A 56 22.26 5.82 14.62
C GLY A 56 21.50 5.15 13.48
N GLU A 57 22.08 4.13 12.86
CA GLU A 57 21.46 3.36 11.80
C GLU A 57 20.20 2.62 12.31
N ARG A 58 20.23 2.10 13.54
CA ARG A 58 19.05 1.49 14.17
C ARG A 58 17.90 2.49 14.34
N ALA A 59 18.18 3.74 14.69
CA ALA A 59 17.16 4.78 14.77
C ALA A 59 16.59 5.11 13.39
N ILE A 60 17.41 5.15 12.35
CA ILE A 60 16.98 5.32 10.96
C ILE A 60 16.07 4.14 10.54
N ALA A 61 16.47 2.91 10.84
CA ALA A 61 15.64 1.72 10.52
C ALA A 61 14.30 1.73 11.28
N ALA A 62 14.29 2.18 12.54
CA ALA A 62 13.06 2.32 13.32
C ALA A 62 12.11 3.37 12.71
N ARG A 63 12.64 4.49 12.20
CA ARG A 63 11.90 5.49 11.43
C ARG A 63 11.33 4.88 10.15
N GLY A 64 12.15 4.12 9.41
CA GLY A 64 11.72 3.42 8.19
C GLY A 64 10.60 2.41 8.46
N ARG A 65 10.72 1.64 9.55
CA ARG A 65 9.65 0.73 9.99
C ARG A 65 8.34 1.48 10.21
N TYR A 66 8.36 2.59 10.91
CA TYR A 66 7.18 3.43 11.15
C TYR A 66 6.56 3.90 9.83
N ILE A 67 7.37 4.39 8.89
CA ILE A 67 6.88 4.87 7.59
C ILE A 67 6.26 3.73 6.78
N VAL A 68 6.92 2.57 6.68
CA VAL A 68 6.43 1.38 5.96
C VAL A 68 5.08 0.92 6.52
N MET A 69 4.90 0.96 7.84
CA MET A 69 3.63 0.64 8.50
C MET A 69 2.54 1.65 8.16
N THR A 70 2.82 2.94 8.35
CA THR A 70 1.83 4.02 8.16
C THR A 70 1.47 4.23 6.69
N ALA A 71 2.39 3.94 5.77
CA ALA A 71 2.13 3.94 4.33
C ALA A 71 1.37 2.70 3.85
N GLY A 72 1.13 1.71 4.73
CA GLY A 72 0.34 0.53 4.41
C GLY A 72 0.98 -0.41 3.39
N CYS A 73 2.31 -0.47 3.30
CA CYS A 73 3.01 -1.30 2.32
C CYS A 73 2.60 -2.77 2.39
N ILE A 74 2.30 -3.27 3.61
CA ILE A 74 1.84 -4.64 3.83
C ILE A 74 0.52 -4.94 3.10
N GLY A 75 -0.36 -3.95 2.94
CA GLY A 75 -1.66 -4.14 2.27
C GLY A 75 -1.53 -4.66 0.84
N CYS A 76 -0.47 -4.28 0.13
CA CYS A 76 -0.21 -4.75 -1.23
C CYS A 76 0.91 -5.80 -1.26
N HIS A 77 2.01 -5.57 -0.53
CA HIS A 77 3.24 -6.34 -0.65
C HIS A 77 3.34 -7.56 0.28
N ALA A 78 2.33 -7.84 1.11
CA ALA A 78 2.26 -9.12 1.83
C ALA A 78 1.90 -10.26 0.88
N THR A 79 2.30 -11.47 1.25
CA THR A 79 1.71 -12.68 0.70
C THR A 79 0.42 -12.96 1.44
N ASN A 80 -0.68 -13.26 0.74
CA ASN A 80 -1.95 -13.56 1.38
C ASN A 80 -2.07 -15.05 1.71
N GLY A 81 -2.46 -15.33 2.95
CA GLY A 81 -2.88 -16.64 3.41
C GLY A 81 -4.40 -16.75 3.56
N PRO A 82 -4.93 -17.89 4.00
CA PRO A 82 -6.37 -18.09 4.17
C PRO A 82 -7.05 -17.17 5.17
N GLN A 83 -6.30 -16.59 6.10
CA GLN A 83 -6.79 -15.72 7.18
C GLN A 83 -6.29 -14.27 7.07
N GLY A 84 -5.81 -13.86 5.91
CA GLY A 84 -5.23 -12.54 5.70
C GLY A 84 -3.73 -12.59 5.38
N PRO A 85 -3.00 -11.48 5.60
CA PRO A 85 -1.57 -11.42 5.32
C PRO A 85 -0.76 -12.49 6.07
N ASP A 86 0.07 -13.23 5.36
CA ASP A 86 1.02 -14.18 5.96
C ASP A 86 2.22 -13.40 6.52
N LEU A 87 2.21 -13.16 7.82
CA LEU A 87 3.27 -12.40 8.50
C LEU A 87 4.62 -13.12 8.52
N THR A 88 4.65 -14.43 8.28
CA THR A 88 5.93 -15.17 8.11
C THR A 88 6.62 -14.80 6.80
N LYS A 89 5.86 -14.23 5.85
CA LYS A 89 6.32 -13.72 4.56
C LYS A 89 6.11 -12.21 4.45
N TYR A 90 6.41 -11.51 5.53
CA TYR A 90 6.24 -10.05 5.60
C TYR A 90 6.91 -9.35 4.43
N LEU A 91 6.15 -8.60 3.66
CA LEU A 91 6.57 -7.87 2.46
C LEU A 91 7.21 -8.72 1.35
N ALA A 92 7.00 -10.03 1.33
CA ALA A 92 7.53 -10.90 0.28
C ALA A 92 6.77 -10.82 -1.06
N GLY A 93 5.75 -9.99 -1.15
CA GLY A 93 5.00 -9.75 -2.39
C GLY A 93 3.97 -10.82 -2.73
N GLY A 94 3.33 -10.68 -3.88
CA GLY A 94 2.35 -11.64 -4.38
C GLY A 94 0.95 -11.50 -3.78
N GLY A 95 0.74 -10.57 -2.84
CA GLY A 95 -0.54 -10.43 -2.14
C GLY A 95 -1.66 -9.88 -3.00
N LEU A 96 -1.36 -8.96 -3.90
CA LEU A 96 -2.35 -8.38 -4.80
C LEU A 96 -1.92 -8.48 -6.27
N LYS A 97 -2.92 -8.80 -7.10
CA LYS A 97 -2.83 -8.75 -8.55
C LYS A 97 -3.72 -7.62 -9.06
N PHE A 98 -3.13 -6.70 -9.77
CA PHE A 98 -3.80 -5.55 -10.36
C PHE A 98 -3.98 -5.76 -11.86
N GLN A 99 -5.16 -5.42 -12.36
CA GLN A 99 -5.46 -5.39 -13.79
C GLN A 99 -5.86 -3.95 -14.14
N THR A 100 -5.06 -3.30 -14.95
CA THR A 100 -5.27 -1.92 -15.41
C THR A 100 -5.19 -1.88 -16.93
N PRO A 101 -5.57 -0.78 -17.57
CA PRO A 101 -5.33 -0.58 -19.00
C PRO A 101 -3.87 -0.74 -19.42
N HIS A 102 -2.94 -0.43 -18.51
CA HIS A 102 -1.51 -0.53 -18.75
C HIS A 102 -0.95 -1.96 -18.59
N GLY A 103 -1.75 -2.88 -18.03
CA GLY A 103 -1.34 -4.27 -17.91
C GLY A 103 -1.79 -4.97 -16.64
N THR A 104 -1.24 -6.15 -16.45
CA THR A 104 -1.41 -6.95 -15.24
C THR A 104 -0.12 -6.90 -14.43
N PHE A 105 -0.24 -6.49 -13.17
CA PHE A 105 0.85 -6.34 -12.24
C PHE A 105 0.59 -7.16 -10.99
N VAL A 106 1.64 -7.72 -10.42
CA VAL A 106 1.60 -8.39 -9.11
C VAL A 106 2.58 -7.69 -8.18
N SER A 107 2.15 -7.42 -6.95
CA SER A 107 2.96 -6.72 -5.95
C SER A 107 4.31 -7.43 -5.74
N ARG A 108 5.40 -6.67 -5.82
CA ARG A 108 6.78 -7.20 -5.85
C ARG A 108 7.28 -7.54 -4.45
N ASN A 109 8.27 -8.42 -4.39
CA ASN A 109 8.98 -8.78 -3.17
C ASN A 109 9.88 -7.62 -2.72
N LEU A 110 9.62 -7.08 -1.53
CA LEU A 110 10.37 -5.97 -0.93
C LEU A 110 11.38 -6.44 0.13
N THR A 111 11.56 -7.75 0.33
CA THR A 111 12.56 -8.26 1.27
C THR A 111 13.97 -8.13 0.70
N SER A 112 14.98 -8.33 1.54
CA SER A 112 16.40 -8.28 1.17
C SER A 112 16.89 -9.51 0.41
N ASP A 113 15.99 -10.31 -0.19
CA ASP A 113 16.38 -11.47 -0.99
C ASP A 113 17.15 -11.06 -2.25
N LYS A 114 18.27 -11.77 -2.52
CA LYS A 114 19.20 -11.45 -3.60
C LYS A 114 18.73 -11.86 -4.99
N GLU A 115 17.80 -12.82 -5.07
CA GLU A 115 17.32 -13.34 -6.35
C GLU A 115 15.97 -12.76 -6.74
N THR A 116 15.08 -12.58 -5.78
CA THR A 116 13.67 -12.22 -6.03
C THR A 116 13.25 -10.92 -5.38
N GLY A 117 14.05 -10.39 -4.44
CA GLY A 117 13.75 -9.21 -3.64
C GLY A 117 14.52 -7.96 -4.04
N LEU A 118 14.55 -6.98 -3.11
CA LEU A 118 15.19 -5.67 -3.33
C LEU A 118 16.71 -5.70 -3.34
N ALA A 119 17.37 -6.76 -2.85
CA ALA A 119 18.84 -6.81 -2.90
C ALA A 119 19.41 -6.85 -4.33
N ARG A 120 18.57 -7.04 -5.36
CA ARG A 120 18.92 -6.87 -6.79
C ARG A 120 19.05 -5.42 -7.24
N ARG A 121 18.62 -4.47 -6.42
CA ARG A 121 18.53 -3.04 -6.73
C ARG A 121 19.44 -2.26 -5.81
N THR A 122 19.99 -1.18 -6.29
CA THR A 122 20.71 -0.21 -5.45
C THR A 122 19.72 0.59 -4.60
N ASP A 123 20.21 1.24 -3.55
CA ASP A 123 19.38 2.11 -2.70
C ASP A 123 18.80 3.28 -3.50
N ASP A 124 19.59 3.86 -4.41
CA ASP A 124 19.15 4.97 -5.24
C ASP A 124 18.08 4.55 -6.26
N GLU A 125 18.13 3.33 -6.76
CA GLU A 125 17.06 2.78 -7.59
C GLU A 125 15.75 2.66 -6.80
N VAL A 126 15.80 2.13 -5.58
CA VAL A 126 14.61 2.01 -4.73
C VAL A 126 14.06 3.40 -4.36
N LYS A 127 14.93 4.33 -3.94
CA LYS A 127 14.54 5.72 -3.65
C LYS A 127 13.91 6.41 -4.86
N ARG A 128 14.44 6.18 -6.06
CA ARG A 128 13.90 6.74 -7.30
C ARG A 128 12.49 6.25 -7.59
N VAL A 129 12.23 4.94 -7.40
CA VAL A 129 10.87 4.40 -7.54
C VAL A 129 9.91 5.03 -6.52
N LEU A 130 10.33 5.21 -5.27
CA LEU A 130 9.52 5.87 -4.25
C LEU A 130 9.26 7.36 -4.57
N ARG A 131 10.22 8.05 -5.20
CA ARG A 131 10.13 9.48 -5.51
C ARG A 131 9.36 9.78 -6.77
N SER A 132 9.49 8.97 -7.81
CA SER A 132 8.98 9.28 -9.15
C SER A 132 8.38 8.09 -9.90
N GLY A 133 8.25 6.94 -9.24
CA GLY A 133 7.78 5.71 -9.87
C GLY A 133 8.72 5.13 -10.93
N THR A 134 9.88 5.74 -11.20
CA THR A 134 10.72 5.43 -12.36
C THR A 134 11.69 4.29 -12.05
N PHE A 135 11.68 3.27 -12.89
CA PHE A 135 12.60 2.13 -12.87
C PHE A 135 13.85 2.40 -13.71
N THR A 136 14.85 1.50 -13.63
CA THR A 136 16.13 1.64 -14.34
C THR A 136 16.03 1.53 -15.85
N ASP A 137 15.06 0.80 -16.35
CA ASP A 137 14.74 0.65 -17.77
C ASP A 137 13.92 1.81 -18.34
N GLY A 138 13.59 2.81 -17.50
CA GLY A 138 12.87 4.03 -17.90
C GLY A 138 11.35 3.93 -17.80
N HIS A 139 10.78 2.74 -17.55
CA HIS A 139 9.33 2.69 -17.34
C HIS A 139 8.92 3.30 -16.01
N VAL A 140 7.69 3.81 -15.94
CA VAL A 140 7.11 4.40 -14.74
C VAL A 140 6.02 3.47 -14.19
N ALA A 141 6.05 3.23 -12.88
CA ALA A 141 5.00 2.47 -12.21
C ALA A 141 3.65 3.19 -12.35
N ASP A 142 2.60 2.41 -12.57
CA ASP A 142 1.23 2.94 -12.53
C ASP A 142 0.93 3.49 -11.13
N GLY A 143 0.74 4.81 -11.02
CA GLY A 143 0.52 5.51 -9.75
C GLY A 143 -0.79 5.14 -9.05
N THR A 144 -1.73 4.51 -9.77
CA THR A 144 -2.98 3.99 -9.20
C THR A 144 -2.80 2.61 -8.56
N VAL A 145 -1.76 1.88 -8.99
CA VAL A 145 -1.37 0.57 -8.45
C VAL A 145 -0.39 0.74 -7.30
N MET A 146 0.73 1.42 -7.55
CA MET A 146 1.70 1.78 -6.53
C MET A 146 1.64 3.29 -6.31
N PRO A 147 1.18 3.79 -5.15
CA PRO A 147 0.89 5.21 -4.95
C PRO A 147 2.15 6.05 -4.73
N TRP A 148 3.14 5.92 -5.64
CA TRP A 148 4.38 6.71 -5.60
C TRP A 148 4.13 8.22 -5.63
N PRO A 149 3.03 8.78 -6.24
CA PRO A 149 2.75 10.21 -6.15
C PRO A 149 2.55 10.69 -4.71
N VAL A 150 2.04 9.82 -3.82
CA VAL A 150 1.96 10.11 -2.37
C VAL A 150 3.35 10.06 -1.75
N PHE A 151 4.17 9.05 -2.08
CA PHE A 151 5.51 8.86 -1.53
C PHE A 151 6.51 9.91 -2.05
N SER A 152 6.23 10.55 -3.18
CA SER A 152 7.05 11.66 -3.71
C SER A 152 7.13 12.84 -2.74
N ASN A 153 6.14 12.99 -1.85
CA ASN A 153 6.12 14.03 -0.82
C ASN A 153 7.00 13.71 0.41
N TRP A 154 7.54 12.50 0.52
CA TRP A 154 8.46 12.17 1.60
C TRP A 154 9.77 12.92 1.45
N THR A 155 10.42 13.23 2.57
CA THR A 155 11.78 13.78 2.55
C THR A 155 12.78 12.73 2.05
N GLU A 156 13.99 13.15 1.69
CA GLU A 156 15.05 12.20 1.29
C GLU A 156 15.47 11.32 2.47
N GLU A 157 15.45 11.88 3.69
CA GLU A 157 15.73 11.15 4.93
C GLU A 157 14.68 10.06 5.18
N ASP A 158 13.41 10.35 4.94
CA ASP A 158 12.33 9.38 5.09
C ASP A 158 12.43 8.25 4.04
N ARG A 159 12.72 8.58 2.78
CA ARG A 159 13.00 7.56 1.75
C ARG A 159 14.21 6.71 2.09
N HIS A 160 15.27 7.34 2.59
CA HIS A 160 16.47 6.62 3.06
C HIS A 160 16.12 5.68 4.22
N ALA A 161 15.37 6.16 5.20
CA ALA A 161 14.93 5.35 6.33
C ALA A 161 14.14 4.11 5.91
N VAL A 162 13.20 4.28 4.94
CA VAL A 162 12.46 3.16 4.36
C VAL A 162 13.41 2.14 3.74
N VAL A 163 14.38 2.59 2.94
CA VAL A 163 15.35 1.69 2.29
C VAL A 163 16.17 0.94 3.33
N VAL A 164 16.71 1.62 4.35
CA VAL A 164 17.47 1.00 5.43
C VAL A 164 16.64 -0.08 6.12
N TYR A 165 15.40 0.20 6.48
CA TYR A 165 14.52 -0.80 7.08
C TYR A 165 14.31 -2.02 6.18
N LEU A 166 13.99 -1.81 4.90
CA LEU A 166 13.75 -2.89 3.94
C LEU A 166 14.99 -3.77 3.70
N ARG A 167 16.21 -3.18 3.77
CA ARG A 167 17.48 -3.91 3.64
C ARG A 167 17.73 -4.87 4.79
N HIS A 168 17.23 -4.55 5.98
CA HIS A 168 17.37 -5.38 7.18
C HIS A 168 16.20 -6.35 7.41
N LEU A 169 15.20 -6.37 6.51
CA LEU A 169 14.17 -7.41 6.55
C LEU A 169 14.79 -8.78 6.22
N LYS A 170 14.33 -9.82 6.92
CA LYS A 170 14.70 -11.20 6.63
C LYS A 170 14.49 -11.51 5.14
N PRO A 171 15.52 -12.00 4.43
CA PRO A 171 15.37 -12.38 3.02
C PRO A 171 14.38 -13.54 2.87
N ILE A 172 13.42 -13.39 1.98
CA ILE A 172 12.43 -14.42 1.66
C ILE A 172 12.47 -14.61 0.15
N LYS A 173 12.89 -15.78 -0.30
CA LYS A 173 12.86 -16.12 -1.71
C LYS A 173 11.42 -16.38 -2.14
N HIS A 174 10.87 -15.47 -2.91
CA HIS A 174 9.51 -15.56 -3.45
C HIS A 174 9.47 -14.98 -4.86
N GLN A 175 9.36 -15.86 -5.86
CA GLN A 175 9.30 -15.46 -7.25
C GLN A 175 7.93 -14.88 -7.57
N ILE A 176 7.91 -13.62 -7.98
CA ILE A 176 6.71 -12.93 -8.42
C ILE A 176 6.68 -12.92 -9.94
N PRO A 177 5.53 -13.23 -10.57
CA PRO A 177 5.38 -13.15 -12.03
C PRO A 177 5.76 -11.78 -12.56
N GLU A 178 6.41 -11.75 -13.72
CA GLU A 178 6.72 -10.49 -14.39
C GLU A 178 5.43 -9.78 -14.84
N PRO A 179 5.44 -8.44 -14.92
CA PRO A 179 4.32 -7.68 -15.44
C PRO A 179 3.96 -8.13 -16.86
N VAL A 180 2.66 -8.26 -17.13
CA VAL A 180 2.15 -8.50 -18.47
C VAL A 180 1.63 -7.17 -19.01
N PRO A 181 2.27 -6.56 -20.03
CA PRO A 181 1.82 -5.30 -20.62
C PRO A 181 0.37 -5.40 -21.10
N GLY A 182 -0.41 -4.38 -20.83
CA GLY A 182 -1.75 -4.22 -21.36
C GLY A 182 -1.72 -3.71 -22.80
N ASN A 183 -2.77 -3.95 -23.53
CA ASN A 183 -2.96 -3.32 -24.83
C ASN A 183 -3.71 -1.98 -24.60
N ALA A 184 -2.99 -0.95 -24.26
CA ALA A 184 -3.53 0.40 -23.98
C ALA A 184 -4.35 0.97 -25.17
N LEU A 185 -4.19 0.40 -26.38
CA LEU A 185 -4.91 0.82 -27.58
C LEU A 185 -6.35 0.28 -27.65
N THR A 186 -6.75 -0.62 -26.77
CA THR A 186 -8.05 -1.29 -26.84
C THR A 186 -9.12 -0.80 -25.88
N ILE A 187 -8.82 0.21 -25.06
CA ILE A 187 -9.84 0.82 -24.18
C ILE A 187 -10.21 2.18 -24.75
N PRO A 188 -11.36 2.31 -25.44
CA PRO A 188 -11.80 3.60 -25.94
C PRO A 188 -12.13 4.55 -24.78
N GLY A 189 -11.36 5.62 -24.64
CA GLY A 189 -11.85 6.88 -24.14
C GLY A 189 -11.89 7.15 -22.64
N ALA A 190 -11.43 6.28 -21.74
CA ALA A 190 -11.61 6.57 -20.31
C ALA A 190 -10.42 7.29 -19.61
N MET A 191 -9.21 7.18 -20.09
CA MET A 191 -8.04 7.79 -19.44
C MET A 191 -7.23 8.76 -20.31
N GLU A 192 -7.35 8.71 -21.62
CA GLU A 192 -6.64 9.63 -22.51
C GLU A 192 -7.17 11.07 -22.39
N GLN A 193 -8.43 11.25 -21.97
CA GLN A 193 -9.02 12.57 -21.77
C GLN A 193 -8.59 13.28 -20.48
N ASP A 194 -8.21 12.54 -19.42
CA ASP A 194 -7.81 13.16 -18.16
C ASP A 194 -6.34 13.61 -18.12
N TYR A 195 -5.48 13.00 -18.92
CA TYR A 195 -4.05 13.35 -18.97
C TYR A 195 -3.68 14.24 -20.14
N ALA A 196 -4.37 14.19 -21.27
CA ALA A 196 -4.07 14.98 -22.46
C ALA A 196 -4.42 16.47 -22.34
N GLY A 197 -5.12 16.89 -21.28
CA GLY A 197 -5.59 18.28 -21.11
C GLY A 197 -4.93 19.06 -19.98
N LYS A 198 -4.06 18.46 -19.17
CA LYS A 198 -3.35 19.17 -18.09
C LYS A 198 -1.89 19.30 -18.39
N ASP A 199 -1.51 20.50 -18.85
CA ASP A 199 -0.11 20.91 -19.00
C ASP A 199 0.52 21.03 -17.60
N TYR A 200 1.24 19.98 -17.19
CA TYR A 200 2.03 19.98 -15.96
C TYR A 200 3.43 20.58 -16.13
N GLY A 201 3.64 21.39 -17.17
CA GLY A 201 4.89 22.12 -17.38
C GLY A 201 6.09 21.26 -17.80
N VAL A 202 5.85 20.02 -18.22
CA VAL A 202 6.89 19.19 -18.84
C VAL A 202 6.91 19.47 -20.34
N THR A 203 7.66 20.49 -20.76
CA THR A 203 7.99 20.66 -22.15
C THR A 203 8.85 19.48 -22.60
N ALA A 204 8.30 18.62 -23.44
CA ALA A 204 9.09 17.64 -24.15
C ALA A 204 10.16 18.38 -24.97
N ALA A 205 11.43 18.15 -24.68
CA ALA A 205 12.51 18.63 -25.48
C ALA A 205 12.35 18.05 -26.90
N ALA A 206 12.04 18.93 -27.85
CA ALA A 206 11.93 18.54 -29.24
C ALA A 206 13.31 18.00 -29.70
N GLY A 207 13.36 16.69 -29.93
CA GLY A 207 14.51 16.05 -30.52
C GLY A 207 14.67 16.55 -31.95
N THR A 208 15.66 17.40 -32.17
CA THR A 208 16.14 17.74 -33.51
C THR A 208 16.85 16.54 -34.06
N SER A 209 16.22 15.84 -35.01
CA SER A 209 16.90 14.95 -35.93
C SER A 209 17.87 15.75 -36.83
N ARG A 210 19.11 15.38 -36.80
CA ARG A 210 20.05 15.49 -37.96
C ARG A 210 20.89 14.22 -38.02
#